data_3e9712146d77d4e7f9abfd10968705b0
#
_entry.id   3e9712146d77d4e7f9abfd10968705b0
#
_cell.length_a   1.000
_cell.length_b   1.000
_cell.length_c   1.000
_cell.angle_alpha   90.00
_cell.angle_beta   90.00
_cell.angle_gamma   90.00
#
_symmetry.space_group_name_H-M   'P 1'
#
loop_
_entity.id
_entity.type
_entity.pdbx_description
1 polymer ?
#
loop_
_entity_poly.entity_id
_entity_poly.type
_entity_poly.pdbx_seq_one_letter_code
_entity_poly.pdbx_strand_id
1 'polypeptide(L)'
;MKELIAIQAELKAPKGQTNKFGGYKYRSCEDILEAVKPLLRKHNAALTLTDDIIQIGGDVFVKATATFYAESCAPVAVSAFARHPREKKGMDDSQITGAASSYARKYALNGLFCIDDTRDADTNEYSATERNKQQAGQFNQAPKAVNTTPPTPAAQPLDKIGMMLKFMASIGVSREEIEREVCKVQDLNDNDIREIRDAAKIMMAEHCTFHEAMEEVTR
;
A
#
# COMPACT_ATOMS: atom_id res chain seq x y z
N MET A 1 31.41 -17.27 -4.95
CA MET A 1 31.21 -15.81 -4.82
C MET A 1 31.08 -15.09 -6.18
N LYS A 2 31.83 -15.54 -7.22
CA LYS A 2 31.77 -14.93 -8.57
C LYS A 2 30.37 -14.95 -9.18
N GLU A 3 29.56 -15.97 -8.92
CA GLU A 3 28.18 -16.12 -9.39
C GLU A 3 27.26 -15.04 -8.78
N LEU A 4 27.38 -14.80 -7.46
CA LEU A 4 26.61 -13.76 -6.80
C LEU A 4 26.95 -12.37 -7.33
N ILE A 5 28.23 -12.06 -7.51
CA ILE A 5 28.71 -10.79 -8.09
C ILE A 5 28.15 -10.60 -9.50
N ALA A 6 28.17 -11.65 -10.33
CA ALA A 6 27.62 -11.59 -11.69
C ALA A 6 26.11 -11.34 -11.67
N ILE A 7 25.37 -12.03 -10.80
CA ILE A 7 23.93 -11.85 -10.65
C ILE A 7 23.60 -10.44 -10.15
N GLN A 8 24.32 -9.93 -9.14
CA GLN A 8 24.13 -8.57 -8.64
C GLN A 8 24.35 -7.51 -9.74
N ALA A 9 25.32 -7.72 -10.62
CA ALA A 9 25.60 -6.81 -11.73
C ALA A 9 24.56 -6.87 -12.86
N GLU A 10 24.00 -8.06 -13.14
CA GLU A 10 23.06 -8.28 -14.23
C GLU A 10 21.60 -8.05 -13.84
N LEU A 11 21.25 -8.24 -12.56
CA LEU A 11 19.87 -8.22 -12.10
C LEU A 11 19.25 -6.84 -12.24
N LYS A 12 18.16 -6.79 -13.01
CA LYS A 12 17.31 -5.62 -13.12
C LYS A 12 15.89 -5.99 -12.70
N ALA A 13 15.46 -5.46 -11.59
CA ALA A 13 14.09 -5.62 -11.06
C ALA A 13 13.40 -4.27 -11.01
N PRO A 14 12.87 -3.76 -12.14
CA PRO A 14 12.25 -2.43 -12.20
C PRO A 14 10.99 -2.37 -11.35
N LYS A 15 10.64 -1.17 -10.85
CA LYS A 15 9.39 -0.91 -10.13
C LYS A 15 8.22 -0.89 -11.14
N GLY A 16 7.68 -2.08 -11.46
CA GLY A 16 6.56 -2.26 -12.40
C GLY A 16 5.18 -2.04 -11.80
N GLN A 17 5.04 -2.23 -10.48
CA GLN A 17 3.77 -2.09 -9.78
C GLN A 17 3.48 -0.62 -9.44
N THR A 18 2.19 -0.24 -9.40
CA THR A 18 1.77 1.11 -8.98
C THR A 18 0.85 1.00 -7.78
N ASN A 19 1.23 1.65 -6.68
CA ASN A 19 0.35 1.79 -5.52
C ASN A 19 -0.67 2.90 -5.82
N LYS A 20 -1.93 2.50 -6.03
CA LYS A 20 -3.03 3.44 -6.35
C LYS A 20 -3.36 4.39 -5.21
N PHE A 21 -3.07 4.02 -3.95
CA PHE A 21 -3.32 4.88 -2.78
C PHE A 21 -2.23 5.93 -2.58
N GLY A 22 -0.95 5.56 -2.77
CA GLY A 22 0.19 6.44 -2.58
C GLY A 22 0.71 7.11 -3.86
N GLY A 23 0.24 6.70 -5.04
CA GLY A 23 0.66 7.24 -6.33
C GLY A 23 2.12 6.98 -6.70
N TYR A 24 2.79 6.02 -6.04
CA TYR A 24 4.18 5.68 -6.28
C TYR A 24 4.33 4.30 -6.93
N LYS A 25 5.42 4.13 -7.69
CA LYS A 25 5.80 2.83 -8.26
C LYS A 25 6.61 2.02 -7.25
N TYR A 26 6.32 0.73 -7.17
CA TYR A 26 7.06 -0.22 -6.33
C TYR A 26 7.29 -1.54 -7.06
N ARG A 27 8.12 -2.40 -6.50
CA ARG A 27 8.29 -3.80 -6.90
C ARG A 27 7.85 -4.72 -5.77
N SER A 28 7.25 -5.84 -6.10
CA SER A 28 6.88 -6.89 -5.15
C SER A 28 8.06 -7.85 -4.93
N CYS A 29 7.92 -8.73 -3.95
CA CYS A 29 8.85 -9.86 -3.76
C CYS A 29 8.87 -10.76 -5.00
N GLU A 30 7.70 -11.03 -5.56
CA GLU A 30 7.49 -11.87 -6.75
C GLU A 30 8.19 -11.27 -7.97
N ASP A 31 8.14 -9.95 -8.18
CA ASP A 31 8.84 -9.29 -9.29
C ASP A 31 10.36 -9.53 -9.23
N ILE A 32 10.94 -9.50 -8.02
CA ILE A 32 12.37 -9.79 -7.81
C ILE A 32 12.67 -11.26 -8.10
N LEU A 33 11.83 -12.17 -7.61
CA LEU A 33 12.00 -13.60 -7.82
C LEU A 33 11.92 -13.97 -9.30
N GLU A 34 10.96 -13.40 -10.04
CA GLU A 34 10.87 -13.62 -11.48
C GLU A 34 12.07 -13.08 -12.24
N ALA A 35 12.59 -11.92 -11.85
CA ALA A 35 13.78 -11.33 -12.48
C ALA A 35 15.07 -12.11 -12.19
N VAL A 36 15.20 -12.71 -11.01
CA VAL A 36 16.43 -13.42 -10.62
C VAL A 36 16.48 -14.87 -11.12
N LYS A 37 15.34 -15.57 -11.27
CA LYS A 37 15.30 -16.99 -11.70
C LYS A 37 16.10 -17.29 -12.95
N PRO A 38 16.01 -16.52 -14.07
CA PRO A 38 16.83 -16.77 -15.25
C PRO A 38 18.34 -16.65 -14.98
N LEU A 39 18.74 -15.70 -14.11
CA LEU A 39 20.13 -15.48 -13.75
C LEU A 39 20.68 -16.60 -12.84
N LEU A 40 19.88 -17.07 -11.88
CA LEU A 40 20.22 -18.23 -11.07
C LEU A 40 20.52 -19.46 -11.94
N ARG A 41 19.62 -19.73 -12.91
CA ARG A 41 19.83 -20.81 -13.88
C ARG A 41 21.09 -20.60 -14.71
N LYS A 42 21.32 -19.40 -15.23
CA LYS A 42 22.48 -19.03 -16.05
C LYS A 42 23.81 -19.26 -15.31
N HIS A 43 23.83 -18.94 -14.02
CA HIS A 43 25.05 -19.00 -13.19
C HIS A 43 25.11 -20.26 -12.32
N ASN A 44 24.29 -21.28 -12.59
CA ASN A 44 24.24 -22.55 -11.84
C ASN A 44 24.17 -22.33 -10.32
N ALA A 45 23.26 -21.45 -9.89
CA ALA A 45 23.09 -21.08 -8.49
C ALA A 45 21.66 -21.34 -8.03
N ALA A 46 21.47 -21.46 -6.72
CA ALA A 46 20.15 -21.62 -6.10
C ALA A 46 19.88 -20.54 -5.06
N LEU A 47 18.62 -20.26 -4.83
CA LEU A 47 18.13 -19.33 -3.82
C LEU A 47 17.03 -20.00 -3.01
N THR A 48 17.10 -19.88 -1.69
CA THR A 48 16.00 -20.26 -0.79
C THR A 48 15.54 -19.05 0.01
N LEU A 49 14.26 -19.04 0.36
CA LEU A 49 13.66 -18.08 1.29
C LEU A 49 13.00 -18.85 2.43
N THR A 50 13.35 -18.49 3.66
CA THR A 50 12.74 -19.03 4.88
C THR A 50 12.23 -17.88 5.73
N ASP A 51 11.15 -18.14 6.50
CA ASP A 51 10.57 -17.17 7.44
C ASP A 51 10.59 -17.76 8.85
N ASP A 52 10.94 -16.91 9.80
CA ASP A 52 10.84 -17.18 11.24
C ASP A 52 9.97 -16.10 11.88
N ILE A 53 9.24 -16.46 12.93
CA ILE A 53 8.53 -15.50 13.78
C ILE A 53 9.39 -15.22 15.00
N ILE A 54 9.71 -13.96 15.22
CA ILE A 54 10.50 -13.54 16.38
C ILE A 54 9.75 -12.46 17.17
N GLN A 55 10.00 -12.42 18.48
CA GLN A 55 9.49 -11.40 19.37
C GLN A 55 10.64 -10.53 19.88
N ILE A 56 10.50 -9.22 19.76
CA ILE A 56 11.47 -8.24 20.26
C ILE A 56 10.70 -7.22 21.10
N GLY A 57 10.99 -7.16 22.39
CA GLY A 57 10.20 -6.40 23.33
C GLY A 57 8.76 -6.92 23.40
N GLY A 58 7.77 -6.06 23.18
CA GLY A 58 6.35 -6.44 23.10
C GLY A 58 5.83 -6.68 21.69
N ASP A 59 6.69 -6.55 20.67
CA ASP A 59 6.32 -6.62 19.27
C ASP A 59 6.74 -7.94 18.61
N VAL A 60 5.92 -8.39 17.65
CA VAL A 60 6.19 -9.58 16.84
C VAL A 60 6.69 -9.16 15.47
N PHE A 61 7.68 -9.87 14.96
CA PHE A 61 8.25 -9.64 13.63
C PHE A 61 8.31 -10.94 12.85
N VAL A 62 8.09 -10.83 11.54
CA VAL A 62 8.49 -11.86 10.59
C VAL A 62 9.94 -11.55 10.18
N LYS A 63 10.84 -12.49 10.42
CA LYS A 63 12.22 -12.48 9.94
C LYS A 63 12.29 -13.34 8.69
N ALA A 64 12.54 -12.75 7.52
CA ALA A 64 12.84 -13.51 6.32
C ALA A 64 14.35 -13.62 6.12
N THR A 65 14.80 -14.80 5.68
CA THR A 65 16.19 -15.04 5.32
C THR A 65 16.28 -15.53 3.88
N ALA A 66 16.99 -14.78 3.04
CA ALA A 66 17.35 -15.17 1.68
C ALA A 66 18.75 -15.79 1.70
N THR A 67 18.85 -17.03 1.26
CA THR A 67 20.14 -17.75 1.22
C THR A 67 20.48 -18.13 -0.21
N PHE A 68 21.63 -17.66 -0.66
CA PHE A 68 22.20 -17.93 -1.96
C PHE A 68 23.21 -19.09 -1.88
N TYR A 69 23.12 -20.01 -2.83
CA TYR A 69 23.98 -21.18 -2.95
C TYR A 69 24.66 -21.23 -4.33
N ALA A 70 25.94 -21.42 -4.36
CA ALA A 70 26.73 -21.70 -5.57
C ALA A 70 27.92 -22.59 -5.24
N GLU A 71 28.42 -23.31 -6.24
CA GLU A 71 29.58 -24.25 -6.03
C GLU A 71 30.85 -23.52 -5.59
N SER A 72 31.01 -22.25 -6.01
CA SER A 72 32.28 -21.52 -5.81
C SER A 72 32.41 -20.86 -4.43
N CYS A 73 31.41 -20.96 -3.54
CA CYS A 73 31.48 -20.33 -2.22
C CYS A 73 30.56 -21.00 -1.19
N ALA A 74 30.87 -20.75 0.09
CA ALA A 74 29.88 -21.05 1.14
C ALA A 74 28.58 -20.29 0.93
N PRO A 75 27.45 -20.81 1.42
CA PRO A 75 26.18 -20.13 1.33
C PRO A 75 26.22 -18.70 1.91
N VAL A 76 25.63 -17.74 1.19
CA VAL A 76 25.53 -16.35 1.62
C VAL A 76 24.09 -16.07 2.01
N ALA A 77 23.87 -15.66 3.26
CA ALA A 77 22.55 -15.40 3.78
C ALA A 77 22.39 -13.94 4.21
N VAL A 78 21.25 -13.36 3.88
CA VAL A 78 20.83 -12.01 4.31
C VAL A 78 19.44 -12.10 4.91
N SER A 79 19.26 -11.51 6.10
CA SER A 79 17.97 -11.48 6.77
C SER A 79 17.41 -10.07 6.83
N ALA A 80 16.09 -9.95 6.75
CA ALA A 80 15.38 -8.71 6.97
C ALA A 80 14.11 -8.97 7.80
N PHE A 81 13.55 -7.91 8.34
CA PHE A 81 12.45 -7.97 9.30
C PHE A 81 11.30 -7.12 8.83
N ALA A 82 10.08 -7.60 9.07
CA ALA A 82 8.87 -6.80 8.97
C ALA A 82 8.05 -6.95 10.25
N ARG A 83 7.58 -5.84 10.81
CA ARG A 83 6.72 -5.88 11.98
C ARG A 83 5.40 -6.57 11.63
N HIS A 84 4.96 -7.48 12.50
CA HIS A 84 3.67 -8.14 12.43
C HIS A 84 2.73 -7.43 13.41
N PRO A 85 1.89 -6.48 12.98
CA PRO A 85 0.94 -5.83 13.87
C PRO A 85 -0.13 -6.83 14.30
N ARG A 86 -0.64 -6.68 15.53
CA ARG A 86 -1.70 -7.55 16.05
C ARG A 86 -2.98 -7.44 15.25
N GLU A 87 -3.29 -6.23 14.79
CA GLU A 87 -4.49 -5.91 14.03
C GLU A 87 -4.17 -4.94 12.90
N LYS A 88 -4.86 -5.08 11.78
CA LYS A 88 -4.81 -4.13 10.67
C LYS A 88 -6.19 -4.05 10.03
N LYS A 89 -6.76 -2.86 10.02
CA LYS A 89 -8.11 -2.62 9.48
C LYS A 89 -8.26 -3.17 8.06
N GLY A 90 -9.27 -4.04 7.88
CA GLY A 90 -9.59 -4.63 6.58
C GLY A 90 -8.71 -5.80 6.16
N MET A 91 -7.96 -6.39 7.10
CA MET A 91 -7.17 -7.61 6.86
C MET A 91 -7.47 -8.63 7.97
N ASP A 92 -7.57 -9.89 7.61
CA ASP A 92 -7.57 -11.00 8.56
C ASP A 92 -6.14 -11.36 9.01
N ASP A 93 -6.01 -12.20 10.04
CA ASP A 93 -4.72 -12.57 10.63
C ASP A 93 -3.77 -13.23 9.63
N SER A 94 -4.30 -14.05 8.71
CA SER A 94 -3.51 -14.70 7.67
C SER A 94 -2.99 -13.69 6.65
N GLN A 95 -3.81 -12.71 6.28
CA GLN A 95 -3.42 -11.61 5.40
C GLN A 95 -2.36 -10.71 6.04
N ILE A 96 -2.46 -10.44 7.34
CA ILE A 96 -1.46 -9.67 8.10
C ILE A 96 -0.12 -10.39 8.06
N THR A 97 -0.12 -11.69 8.37
CA THR A 97 1.09 -12.53 8.34
C THR A 97 1.69 -12.59 6.95
N GLY A 98 0.88 -12.85 5.93
CA GLY A 98 1.33 -12.91 4.52
C GLY A 98 1.91 -11.58 4.04
N ALA A 99 1.29 -10.45 4.41
CA ALA A 99 1.82 -9.12 4.09
C ALA A 99 3.18 -8.87 4.76
N ALA A 100 3.33 -9.19 6.06
CA ALA A 100 4.60 -9.03 6.78
C ALA A 100 5.69 -9.93 6.17
N SER A 101 5.38 -11.19 5.85
CA SER A 101 6.28 -12.12 5.16
C SER A 101 6.75 -11.56 3.81
N SER A 102 5.83 -11.11 2.96
CA SER A 102 6.17 -10.55 1.65
C SER A 102 7.09 -9.33 1.74
N TYR A 103 6.86 -8.46 2.74
CA TYR A 103 7.75 -7.32 3.01
C TYR A 103 9.13 -7.75 3.48
N ALA A 104 9.22 -8.64 4.48
CA ALA A 104 10.49 -9.13 5.00
C ALA A 104 11.33 -9.81 3.90
N ARG A 105 10.71 -10.68 3.11
CA ARG A 105 11.35 -11.36 1.96
C ARG A 105 11.86 -10.38 0.92
N LYS A 106 11.08 -9.36 0.58
CA LYS A 106 11.50 -8.32 -0.37
C LYS A 106 12.77 -7.61 0.11
N TYR A 107 12.84 -7.22 1.37
CA TYR A 107 14.01 -6.55 1.92
C TYR A 107 15.22 -7.48 2.06
N ALA A 108 15.03 -8.76 2.39
CA ALA A 108 16.09 -9.74 2.39
C ALA A 108 16.69 -9.93 0.99
N LEU A 109 15.85 -10.00 -0.05
CA LEU A 109 16.31 -10.07 -1.44
C LEU A 109 17.00 -8.79 -1.90
N ASN A 110 16.49 -7.61 -1.52
CA ASN A 110 17.14 -6.33 -1.82
C ASN A 110 18.56 -6.29 -1.26
N GLY A 111 18.74 -6.72 0.00
CA GLY A 111 20.06 -6.76 0.62
C GLY A 111 20.99 -7.79 -0.02
N LEU A 112 20.49 -9.00 -0.32
CA LEU A 112 21.30 -10.08 -0.92
C LEU A 112 21.78 -9.73 -2.34
N PHE A 113 20.91 -9.10 -3.15
CA PHE A 113 21.22 -8.79 -4.55
C PHE A 113 21.64 -7.33 -4.77
N CYS A 114 21.86 -6.54 -3.72
CA CYS A 114 22.22 -5.12 -3.80
C CYS A 114 21.26 -4.33 -4.69
N ILE A 115 19.96 -4.62 -4.57
CA ILE A 115 18.94 -3.91 -5.34
C ILE A 115 18.73 -2.53 -4.72
N ASP A 116 19.15 -1.49 -5.45
CA ASP A 116 19.02 -0.12 -5.03
C ASP A 116 17.59 0.39 -5.23
N ASP A 117 17.02 0.93 -4.18
CA ASP A 117 15.78 1.72 -4.22
C ASP A 117 16.15 3.20 -4.34
N THR A 118 16.61 3.60 -5.51
CA THR A 118 17.19 4.90 -5.88
C THR A 118 16.36 6.15 -5.53
N ARG A 119 15.34 6.06 -4.71
CA ARG A 119 14.65 7.22 -4.10
C ARG A 119 14.62 7.01 -2.60
N ASP A 120 15.61 7.58 -1.96
CA ASP A 120 15.66 7.69 -0.51
C ASP A 120 14.52 8.61 -0.04
N ALA A 121 13.73 8.13 0.93
CA ALA A 121 12.65 8.93 1.50
C ALA A 121 13.17 10.20 2.20
N ASP A 122 14.47 10.24 2.50
CA ASP A 122 15.15 11.37 3.11
C ASP A 122 15.61 12.45 2.11
N THR A 123 15.48 12.20 0.79
CA THR A 123 15.76 13.25 -0.19
C THR A 123 14.62 14.25 -0.27
N ASN A 124 14.94 15.55 -0.22
CA ASN A 124 14.00 16.69 -0.28
C ASN A 124 13.05 16.70 -1.52
N GLU A 125 13.21 15.76 -2.46
CA GLU A 125 12.32 15.57 -3.60
C GLU A 125 10.91 15.08 -3.20
N TYR A 126 10.76 14.41 -2.05
CA TYR A 126 9.43 14.05 -1.52
C TYR A 126 8.61 15.29 -1.16
N SER A 127 9.28 16.33 -0.64
CA SER A 127 8.65 17.61 -0.29
C SER A 127 8.30 18.47 -1.51
N ALA A 128 9.03 18.31 -2.64
CA ALA A 128 8.78 19.06 -3.86
C ALA A 128 7.59 18.51 -4.66
N THR A 129 7.36 17.19 -4.63
CA THR A 129 6.24 16.55 -5.34
C THR A 129 4.89 16.84 -4.67
N GLU A 130 4.86 16.98 -3.34
CA GLU A 130 3.66 17.39 -2.59
C GLU A 130 3.34 18.89 -2.82
N ARG A 131 4.35 19.77 -2.85
CA ARG A 131 4.17 21.21 -3.14
C ARG A 131 3.73 21.49 -4.57
N ASN A 132 4.21 20.72 -5.56
CA ASN A 132 3.80 20.86 -6.97
C ASN A 132 2.37 20.35 -7.22
N LYS A 133 1.84 19.42 -6.42
CA LYS A 133 0.43 19.02 -6.50
C LYS A 133 -0.53 20.12 -6.00
N GLN A 134 -0.08 20.98 -5.09
CA GLN A 134 -0.88 22.12 -4.61
C GLN A 134 -0.81 23.35 -5.53
N GLN A 135 0.20 23.49 -6.40
CA GLN A 135 0.34 24.60 -7.35
C GLN A 135 -0.12 24.30 -8.78
N ALA A 136 -0.31 23.03 -9.16
CA ALA A 136 -0.77 22.66 -10.50
C ALA A 136 -2.31 22.78 -10.71
N GLY A 137 -3.03 23.36 -9.75
CA GLY A 137 -4.47 23.62 -9.83
C GLY A 137 -4.87 24.91 -10.58
N GLN A 138 -3.92 25.68 -11.12
CA GLN A 138 -4.23 26.89 -11.90
C GLN A 138 -3.37 26.99 -13.17
N PHE A 139 -4.07 27.05 -14.30
CA PHE A 139 -3.66 27.28 -15.71
C PHE A 139 -3.48 26.01 -16.59
N ASN A 140 -4.37 25.68 -17.49
CA ASN A 140 -4.59 26.20 -18.82
C ASN A 140 -5.58 25.32 -19.62
N GLN A 141 -6.40 26.00 -20.42
CA GLN A 141 -7.33 25.43 -21.41
C GLN A 141 -6.64 25.19 -22.76
N ALA A 142 -7.01 24.07 -23.41
CA ALA A 142 -7.26 23.76 -24.83
C ALA A 142 -6.10 23.80 -25.85
N PRO A 143 -6.22 23.17 -27.06
CA PRO A 143 -7.37 22.49 -27.67
C PRO A 143 -7.12 21.09 -28.30
N LYS A 144 -8.21 20.49 -28.75
CA LYS A 144 -8.51 19.21 -29.40
C LYS A 144 -7.60 18.70 -30.52
N ALA A 145 -7.40 17.38 -30.58
CA ALA A 145 -7.48 16.58 -31.80
C ALA A 145 -8.00 15.17 -31.50
N VAL A 146 -8.92 14.73 -32.37
CA VAL A 146 -9.71 13.49 -32.34
C VAL A 146 -8.87 12.32 -32.83
N ASN A 147 -8.93 11.16 -32.18
CA ASN A 147 -9.07 9.87 -32.87
C ASN A 147 -9.56 8.75 -31.94
N THR A 148 -10.46 7.98 -32.48
CA THR A 148 -11.36 6.98 -31.96
C THR A 148 -10.72 5.60 -31.84
N THR A 149 -10.85 4.95 -30.65
CA THR A 149 -11.07 3.50 -30.48
C THR A 149 -11.63 3.23 -29.07
N PRO A 150 -12.51 2.23 -28.86
CA PRO A 150 -13.41 2.17 -27.71
C PRO A 150 -12.69 1.76 -26.41
N PRO A 151 -13.09 2.34 -25.27
CA PRO A 151 -12.40 2.14 -23.99
C PRO A 151 -12.89 0.91 -23.25
N THR A 152 -11.94 0.12 -22.77
CA THR A 152 -12.10 -0.77 -21.62
C THR A 152 -12.39 0.10 -20.38
N PRO A 153 -13.32 -0.28 -19.48
CA PRO A 153 -13.76 0.62 -18.40
C PRO A 153 -12.63 0.93 -17.44
N ALA A 154 -12.20 2.18 -17.42
CA ALA A 154 -11.31 2.71 -16.40
C ALA A 154 -12.04 2.74 -15.06
N ALA A 155 -11.42 2.18 -14.02
CA ALA A 155 -11.91 2.27 -12.66
C ALA A 155 -11.95 3.75 -12.24
N GLN A 156 -13.14 4.26 -11.96
CA GLN A 156 -13.38 5.61 -11.48
C GLN A 156 -12.67 5.85 -10.14
N PRO A 157 -12.23 7.10 -9.83
CA PRO A 157 -11.73 7.42 -8.50
C PRO A 157 -12.79 7.07 -7.46
N LEU A 158 -12.36 6.45 -6.35
CA LEU A 158 -13.24 6.07 -5.25
C LEU A 158 -13.97 7.32 -4.75
N ASP A 159 -15.25 7.40 -5.06
CA ASP A 159 -16.16 8.43 -4.56
C ASP A 159 -16.40 8.18 -3.07
N LYS A 160 -15.63 8.86 -2.21
CA LYS A 160 -15.72 8.76 -0.74
C LYS A 160 -17.13 9.07 -0.23
N ILE A 161 -17.78 10.05 -0.85
CA ILE A 161 -19.14 10.47 -0.51
C ILE A 161 -20.13 9.38 -0.88
N GLY A 162 -20.05 8.84 -2.10
CA GLY A 162 -20.92 7.75 -2.53
C GLY A 162 -20.77 6.48 -1.71
N MET A 163 -19.55 6.16 -1.25
CA MET A 163 -19.32 5.04 -0.34
C MET A 163 -19.90 5.29 1.05
N MET A 164 -19.74 6.50 1.58
CA MET A 164 -20.32 6.91 2.87
C MET A 164 -21.84 6.86 2.81
N LEU A 165 -22.47 7.40 1.77
CA LEU A 165 -23.94 7.36 1.60
C LEU A 165 -24.48 5.93 1.51
N LYS A 166 -23.80 5.03 0.80
CA LYS A 166 -24.16 3.60 0.73
C LYS A 166 -24.09 2.93 2.10
N PHE A 167 -23.05 3.24 2.87
CA PHE A 167 -22.90 2.72 4.22
C PHE A 167 -23.99 3.25 5.14
N MET A 168 -24.27 4.55 5.14
CA MET A 168 -25.33 5.18 5.94
C MET A 168 -26.70 4.60 5.61
N ALA A 169 -27.02 4.43 4.33
CA ALA A 169 -28.26 3.77 3.91
C ALA A 169 -28.37 2.31 4.41
N SER A 170 -27.26 1.58 4.51
CA SER A 170 -27.27 0.19 5.01
C SER A 170 -27.59 0.09 6.51
N ILE A 171 -27.39 1.16 7.27
CA ILE A 171 -27.73 1.25 8.71
C ILE A 171 -29.01 2.06 8.95
N GLY A 172 -29.78 2.37 7.90
CA GLY A 172 -31.10 2.99 7.98
C GLY A 172 -31.10 4.51 8.00
N VAL A 173 -29.95 5.17 7.74
CA VAL A 173 -29.86 6.64 7.66
C VAL A 173 -30.01 7.10 6.22
N SER A 174 -31.02 7.92 5.95
CA SER A 174 -31.29 8.45 4.63
C SER A 174 -30.40 9.65 4.28
N ARG A 175 -30.30 9.97 2.98
CA ARG A 175 -29.58 11.14 2.51
C ARG A 175 -30.18 12.43 3.08
N GLU A 176 -31.49 12.51 3.18
CA GLU A 176 -32.21 13.66 3.70
C GLU A 176 -31.93 13.92 5.19
N GLU A 177 -31.70 12.85 5.96
CA GLU A 177 -31.27 12.96 7.35
C GLU A 177 -29.86 13.53 7.48
N ILE A 178 -28.92 13.08 6.63
CA ILE A 178 -27.56 13.62 6.60
C ILE A 178 -27.57 15.10 6.22
N GLU A 179 -28.36 15.48 5.20
CA GLU A 179 -28.45 16.86 4.73
C GLU A 179 -29.14 17.79 5.75
N ARG A 180 -29.91 17.24 6.66
CA ARG A 180 -30.55 17.98 7.75
C ARG A 180 -29.60 18.26 8.90
N GLU A 181 -28.80 17.29 9.26
CA GLU A 181 -27.93 17.36 10.45
C GLU A 181 -26.55 18.01 10.17
N VAL A 182 -26.05 17.92 8.95
CA VAL A 182 -24.71 18.41 8.60
C VAL A 182 -24.78 19.52 7.55
N CYS A 183 -24.86 19.16 6.28
CA CYS A 183 -25.00 20.07 5.14
C CYS A 183 -25.39 19.29 3.88
N LYS A 184 -25.62 20.00 2.76
CA LYS A 184 -25.90 19.32 1.48
C LYS A 184 -24.77 18.39 1.09
N VAL A 185 -25.12 17.19 0.62
CA VAL A 185 -24.14 16.15 0.27
C VAL A 185 -23.05 16.62 -0.71
N GLN A 186 -23.36 17.56 -1.60
CA GLN A 186 -22.41 18.13 -2.54
C GLN A 186 -21.35 19.03 -1.87
N ASP A 187 -21.62 19.53 -0.66
CA ASP A 187 -20.80 20.49 0.07
C ASP A 187 -20.01 19.81 1.21
N LEU A 188 -20.16 18.48 1.40
CA LEU A 188 -19.48 17.70 2.43
C LEU A 188 -17.96 17.69 2.22
N ASN A 189 -17.24 18.07 3.26
CA ASN A 189 -15.78 17.99 3.33
C ASN A 189 -15.28 16.74 4.08
N ASP A 190 -13.97 16.51 4.13
CA ASP A 190 -13.37 15.34 4.79
C ASP A 190 -13.62 15.31 6.31
N ASN A 191 -13.85 16.45 6.96
CA ASN A 191 -14.21 16.52 8.38
C ASN A 191 -15.65 16.08 8.61
N ASP A 192 -16.59 16.59 7.81
CA ASP A 192 -18.00 16.20 7.86
C ASP A 192 -18.18 14.69 7.64
N ILE A 193 -17.43 14.11 6.68
CA ILE A 193 -17.42 12.67 6.43
C ILE A 193 -16.92 11.89 7.65
N ARG A 194 -15.96 12.45 8.41
CA ARG A 194 -15.44 11.83 9.64
C ARG A 194 -16.51 11.87 10.74
N GLU A 195 -17.14 13.02 10.96
CA GLU A 195 -18.18 13.20 11.96
C GLU A 195 -19.39 12.29 11.70
N ILE A 196 -19.88 12.23 10.46
CA ILE A 196 -20.95 11.32 10.04
C ILE A 196 -20.57 9.85 10.33
N ARG A 197 -19.31 9.47 10.08
CA ARG A 197 -18.84 8.09 10.35
C ARG A 197 -18.74 7.80 11.84
N ASP A 198 -18.34 8.78 12.64
CA ASP A 198 -18.23 8.60 14.09
C ASP A 198 -19.62 8.56 14.73
N ALA A 199 -20.57 9.37 14.27
CA ALA A 199 -21.98 9.26 14.65
C ALA A 199 -22.59 7.89 14.28
N ALA A 200 -22.26 7.37 13.10
CA ALA A 200 -22.70 6.01 12.72
C ALA A 200 -22.19 4.91 13.67
N LYS A 201 -20.99 5.05 14.22
CA LYS A 201 -20.45 4.10 15.23
C LYS A 201 -21.24 4.19 16.53
N ILE A 202 -21.56 5.40 17.00
CA ILE A 202 -22.35 5.63 18.21
C ILE A 202 -23.76 5.03 18.03
N MET A 203 -24.42 5.32 16.89
CA MET A 203 -25.72 4.71 16.58
C MET A 203 -25.72 3.19 16.70
N MET A 204 -24.68 2.55 16.14
CA MET A 204 -24.57 1.08 16.15
C MET A 204 -24.26 0.51 17.56
N ALA A 205 -23.55 1.27 18.38
CA ALA A 205 -23.17 0.85 19.75
C ALA A 205 -24.30 1.11 20.75
N GLU A 206 -25.01 2.23 20.68
CA GLU A 206 -25.95 2.71 21.67
C GLU A 206 -27.41 2.61 21.24
N HIS A 207 -27.66 2.13 20.00
CA HIS A 207 -29.00 2.01 19.42
C HIS A 207 -29.81 3.32 19.44
N CYS A 208 -29.13 4.47 19.34
CA CYS A 208 -29.71 5.81 19.27
C CYS A 208 -30.03 6.26 17.83
N THR A 209 -30.67 7.39 17.69
CA THR A 209 -30.96 8.00 16.37
C THR A 209 -29.71 8.69 15.80
N PHE A 210 -29.70 8.96 14.48
CA PHE A 210 -28.59 9.69 13.84
C PHE A 210 -28.43 11.12 14.41
N HIS A 211 -29.54 11.78 14.73
CA HIS A 211 -29.54 13.10 15.34
C HIS A 211 -28.84 13.09 16.72
N GLU A 212 -29.21 12.18 17.62
CA GLU A 212 -28.60 12.05 18.96
C GLU A 212 -27.09 11.75 18.86
N ALA A 213 -26.71 10.86 17.93
CA ALA A 213 -25.31 10.53 17.70
C ALA A 213 -24.49 11.71 17.14
N MET A 214 -25.07 12.54 16.28
CA MET A 214 -24.44 13.74 15.76
C MET A 214 -24.25 14.82 16.83
N GLU A 215 -25.20 15.00 17.75
CA GLU A 215 -25.05 15.92 18.88
C GLU A 215 -23.90 15.50 19.82
N GLU A 216 -23.63 14.20 19.96
CA GLU A 216 -22.53 13.71 20.77
C GLU A 216 -21.18 13.92 20.11
N VAL A 217 -21.07 13.74 18.79
CA VAL A 217 -19.84 13.94 18.01
C VAL A 217 -19.44 15.42 17.93
N THR A 218 -20.42 16.33 17.94
CA THR A 218 -20.19 17.77 17.77
C THR A 218 -20.04 18.55 19.09
N ARG A 219 -20.16 17.89 20.24
CA ARG A 219 -19.86 18.43 21.58
C ARG A 219 -18.37 18.42 21.87
#